data_2bc8bbe55879c3e26a367075046a65d2
#
_entry.id   2bc8bbe55879c3e26a367075046a65d2
#
_cell.length_a   1.000
_cell.length_b   1.000
_cell.length_c   1.000
_cell.angle_alpha   90.00
_cell.angle_beta   90.00
_cell.angle_gamma   90.00
#
_symmetry.space_group_name_H-M   'P 1'
#
loop_
_entity.id
_entity.type
_entity.pdbx_description
1 polymer ?
#
loop_
_entity_poly.entity_id
_entity_poly.type
_entity_poly.pdbx_seq_one_letter_code
_entity_poly.pdbx_strand_id
1 'polypeptide(L)'
;MLTALKLRQLRNFETMHCQLGGGVTIFVGDNAQGKTSILEAVCVAMRLQSPRTSTLADVVQFGQTEFAVSSEYRSQELLVGYSKSRRKLVVDGTTVRKGGDYLRHSGRVVWMANDDLDLIRGGGEGLPRIRSFSERN
;
A
#
# COMPACT_ATOMS: atom_id res chain seq x y z
N MET A 1 -0.64 -13.21 7.83
CA MET A 1 -0.83 -11.94 8.53
C MET A 1 0.38 -11.06 8.23
N LEU A 2 0.18 -9.76 8.09
CA LEU A 2 1.24 -8.77 7.92
C LEU A 2 1.85 -8.45 9.29
N THR A 3 3.14 -8.65 9.46
CA THR A 3 3.82 -8.53 10.76
C THR A 3 4.84 -7.41 10.80
N ALA A 4 5.36 -6.97 9.66
CA ALA A 4 6.29 -5.87 9.60
C ALA A 4 6.12 -5.06 8.31
N LEU A 5 6.43 -3.78 8.38
CA LEU A 5 6.41 -2.86 7.25
C LEU A 5 7.62 -1.92 7.35
N LYS A 6 8.36 -1.79 6.25
CA LYS A 6 9.47 -0.85 6.10
C LYS A 6 9.26 0.00 4.88
N LEU A 7 9.41 1.30 5.01
CA LEU A 7 9.28 2.28 3.93
C LEU A 7 10.59 3.00 3.71
N ARG A 8 10.89 3.33 2.47
CA ARG A 8 12.00 4.18 2.09
C ARG A 8 11.55 5.14 0.99
N GLN A 9 11.78 6.44 1.22
CA GLN A 9 11.50 7.52 0.26
C GLN A 9 10.05 7.50 -0.28
N LEU A 10 9.10 7.25 0.61
CA LEU A 10 7.69 7.17 0.30
C LEU A 10 6.94 8.33 0.95
N ARG A 11 6.29 9.16 0.13
CA ARG A 11 5.55 10.35 0.57
C ARG A 11 6.43 11.26 1.44
N ASN A 12 6.07 11.49 2.69
CA ASN A 12 6.84 12.29 3.65
C ASN A 12 7.84 11.46 4.48
N PHE A 13 7.92 10.16 4.26
CA PHE A 13 8.88 9.30 4.95
C PHE A 13 10.18 9.12 4.16
N GLU A 14 11.29 9.54 4.73
CA GLU A 14 12.61 9.16 4.24
C GLU A 14 12.85 7.67 4.53
N THR A 15 12.66 7.27 5.78
CA THR A 15 12.64 5.88 6.23
C THR A 15 11.63 5.71 7.36
N MET A 16 10.96 4.57 7.38
CA MET A 16 10.10 4.17 8.50
C MET A 16 10.07 2.66 8.62
N HIS A 17 10.05 2.19 9.84
CA HIS A 17 9.88 0.77 10.15
C HIS A 17 8.87 0.61 11.29
N CYS A 18 7.90 -0.25 11.11
CA CYS A 18 6.98 -0.63 12.18
C CYS A 18 6.75 -2.14 12.23
N GLN A 19 6.60 -2.64 13.43
CA GLN A 19 6.08 -3.97 13.70
C GLN A 19 4.57 -3.87 13.87
N LEU A 20 3.86 -4.83 13.31
CA LEU A 20 2.39 -4.90 13.35
C LEU A 20 1.99 -6.10 14.20
N GLY A 21 1.16 -5.86 15.19
CA GLY A 21 0.60 -6.93 16.02
C GLY A 21 -0.50 -7.71 15.32
N GLY A 22 -0.88 -8.83 15.89
CA GLY A 22 -2.08 -9.56 15.48
C GLY A 22 -3.36 -8.80 15.84
N GLY A 23 -4.35 -8.82 14.95
CA GLY A 23 -5.63 -8.16 15.15
C GLY A 23 -5.65 -6.72 14.64
N VAL A 24 -5.96 -5.76 15.52
CA VAL A 24 -6.11 -4.35 15.15
C VAL A 24 -4.85 -3.56 15.46
N THR A 25 -4.36 -2.81 14.50
CA THR A 25 -3.30 -1.81 14.67
C THR A 25 -3.87 -0.42 14.41
N ILE A 26 -3.64 0.51 15.33
CA ILE A 26 -4.11 1.90 15.23
C ILE A 26 -2.91 2.82 15.14
N PHE A 27 -2.88 3.66 14.10
CA PHE A 27 -1.90 4.74 13.95
C PHE A 27 -2.52 6.04 14.44
N VAL A 28 -1.88 6.68 15.41
CA VAL A 28 -2.33 7.92 16.03
C VAL A 28 -1.29 9.01 15.79
N GLY A 29 -1.75 10.21 15.50
CA GLY A 29 -0.90 11.38 15.29
C GLY A 29 -1.67 12.50 14.57
N ASP A 30 -1.03 13.63 14.35
CA ASP A 30 -1.61 14.76 13.63
C ASP A 30 -1.80 14.43 12.14
N ASN A 31 -2.74 15.12 11.48
CA ASN A 31 -3.12 14.81 10.09
C ASN A 31 -1.96 14.94 9.07
N ALA A 32 -0.93 15.73 9.36
CA ALA A 32 0.23 15.92 8.51
C ALA A 32 1.35 14.89 8.70
N GLN A 33 1.22 13.92 9.61
CA GLN A 33 2.30 13.02 10.02
C GLN A 33 2.39 11.70 9.23
N GLY A 34 1.60 11.54 8.18
CA GLY A 34 1.76 10.42 7.25
C GLY A 34 1.03 9.14 7.62
N LYS A 35 0.04 9.16 8.53
CA LYS A 35 -0.78 7.97 8.86
C LYS A 35 -1.39 7.33 7.63
N THR A 36 -1.98 8.12 6.75
CA THR A 36 -2.55 7.66 5.48
C THR A 36 -1.49 7.09 4.54
N SER A 37 -0.28 7.63 4.56
CA SER A 37 0.83 7.13 3.75
C SER A 37 1.32 5.74 4.20
N ILE A 38 1.22 5.44 5.49
CA ILE A 38 1.51 4.09 6.01
C ILE A 38 0.49 3.09 5.48
N LEU A 39 -0.79 3.43 5.52
CA LEU A 39 -1.88 2.58 4.99
C LEU A 39 -1.77 2.44 3.47
N GLU A 40 -1.40 3.52 2.77
CA GLU A 40 -1.10 3.49 1.33
C GLU A 40 0.02 2.51 1.01
N ALA A 41 1.09 2.50 1.81
CA ALA A 41 2.20 1.58 1.65
C ALA A 41 1.78 0.11 1.81
N VAL A 42 0.86 -0.20 2.73
CA VAL A 42 0.27 -1.55 2.83
C VAL A 42 -0.44 -1.93 1.54
N CYS A 43 -1.21 -1.01 0.95
CA CYS A 43 -1.89 -1.27 -0.32
C CYS A 43 -0.87 -1.50 -1.45
N VAL A 44 0.18 -0.70 -1.54
CA VAL A 44 1.25 -0.88 -2.52
C VAL A 44 1.94 -2.23 -2.35
N ALA A 45 2.28 -2.61 -1.12
CA ALA A 45 2.93 -3.89 -0.82
C ALA A 45 2.05 -5.10 -1.17
N MET A 46 0.74 -5.02 -0.92
CA MET A 46 -0.16 -6.16 -1.07
C MET A 46 -0.88 -6.21 -2.42
N ARG A 47 -1.03 -5.09 -3.12
CA ARG A 47 -1.83 -4.98 -4.36
C ARG A 47 -1.07 -4.38 -5.54
N LEU A 48 0.16 -3.91 -5.34
CA LEU A 48 0.97 -3.20 -6.34
C LEU A 48 0.32 -1.92 -6.87
N GLN A 49 -0.60 -1.34 -6.11
CA GLN A 49 -1.35 -0.15 -6.48
C GLN A 49 -1.55 0.74 -5.26
N SER A 50 -1.53 2.06 -5.49
CA SER A 50 -1.96 3.02 -4.49
C SER A 50 -3.48 3.20 -4.55
N PRO A 51 -4.17 3.32 -3.40
CA PRO A 51 -5.59 3.69 -3.38
C PRO A 51 -5.82 5.19 -3.61
N ARG A 52 -4.77 6.00 -3.61
CA ARG A 52 -4.82 7.47 -3.68
C ARG A 52 -4.46 8.03 -5.06
N THR A 53 -3.73 7.25 -5.87
CA THR A 53 -3.25 7.66 -7.19
C THR A 53 -3.19 6.47 -8.14
N SER A 54 -3.38 6.73 -9.42
CA SER A 54 -3.20 5.71 -10.48
C SER A 54 -1.74 5.48 -10.87
N THR A 55 -0.84 6.35 -10.41
CA THR A 55 0.57 6.35 -10.81
C THR A 55 1.47 6.18 -9.59
N LEU A 56 2.30 5.14 -9.58
CA LEU A 56 3.26 4.92 -8.48
C LEU A 56 4.34 6.00 -8.39
N ALA A 57 4.58 6.75 -9.45
CA ALA A 57 5.47 7.92 -9.40
C ALA A 57 5.05 8.95 -8.36
N ASP A 58 3.74 9.12 -8.13
CA ASP A 58 3.19 10.07 -7.16
C ASP A 58 3.41 9.63 -5.70
N VAL A 59 3.76 8.37 -5.48
CA VAL A 59 4.06 7.81 -4.16
C VAL A 59 5.49 8.13 -3.73
N VAL A 60 6.38 8.40 -4.67
CA VAL A 60 7.79 8.77 -4.42
C VAL A 60 7.85 10.04 -3.57
N GLN A 61 8.72 10.05 -2.57
CA GLN A 61 8.97 11.24 -1.76
C GLN A 61 9.40 12.42 -2.63
N PHE A 62 8.89 13.61 -2.31
CA PHE A 62 9.25 14.83 -3.03
C PHE A 62 10.77 15.02 -3.07
N GLY A 63 11.30 15.32 -4.25
CA GLY A 63 12.75 15.49 -4.47
C GLY A 63 13.53 14.19 -4.66
N GLN A 64 12.88 13.03 -4.55
CA GLN A 64 13.48 11.72 -4.78
C GLN A 64 13.02 11.11 -6.13
N THR A 65 13.69 10.05 -6.57
CA THR A 65 13.44 9.40 -7.84
C THR A 65 12.93 7.98 -7.70
N GLU A 66 12.94 7.44 -6.50
CA GLU A 66 12.59 6.06 -6.21
C GLU A 66 11.96 5.91 -4.82
N PHE A 67 11.20 4.85 -4.61
CA PHE A 67 10.77 4.40 -3.29
C PHE A 67 10.88 2.88 -3.18
N ALA A 68 10.84 2.39 -1.95
CA ALA A 68 10.71 0.97 -1.67
C ALA A 68 9.78 0.73 -0.48
N VAL A 69 8.98 -0.32 -0.59
CA VAL A 69 8.17 -0.88 0.49
C VAL A 69 8.57 -2.32 0.67
N SER A 70 9.06 -2.66 1.85
CA SER A 70 9.29 -4.05 2.27
C SER A 70 8.28 -4.42 3.33
N SER A 71 7.77 -5.63 3.25
CA SER A 71 6.77 -6.15 4.19
C SER A 71 7.04 -7.61 4.52
N GLU A 72 6.73 -8.01 5.73
CA GLU A 72 6.73 -9.41 6.14
C GLU A 72 5.28 -9.90 6.22
N TYR A 73 4.94 -10.86 5.36
CA TYR A 73 3.61 -11.42 5.27
C TYR A 73 3.68 -12.95 5.22
N ARG A 74 3.00 -13.62 6.16
CA ARG A 74 3.03 -15.10 6.29
C ARG A 74 4.44 -15.68 6.33
N SER A 75 5.33 -15.02 7.09
CA SER A 75 6.75 -15.38 7.22
C SER A 75 7.56 -15.29 5.91
N GLN A 76 7.04 -14.61 4.89
CA GLN A 76 7.75 -14.28 3.65
C GLN A 76 8.08 -12.79 3.61
N GLU A 77 9.25 -12.45 3.11
CA GLU A 77 9.62 -11.07 2.82
C GLU A 77 9.18 -10.70 1.41
N LEU A 78 8.38 -9.65 1.31
CA LEU A 78 7.89 -9.09 0.06
C LEU A 78 8.44 -7.68 -0.11
N LEU A 79 9.00 -7.36 -1.27
CA LEU A 79 9.52 -6.03 -1.56
C LEU A 79 8.97 -5.52 -2.89
N VAL A 80 8.46 -4.29 -2.85
CA VAL A 80 8.09 -3.50 -4.01
C VAL A 80 9.01 -2.30 -4.08
N GLY A 81 9.84 -2.24 -5.10
CA GLY A 81 10.65 -1.08 -5.44
C GLY A 81 10.08 -0.39 -6.68
N TYR A 82 10.24 0.93 -6.74
CA TYR A 82 9.90 1.75 -7.91
C TYR A 82 11.04 2.71 -8.19
N SER A 83 11.51 2.74 -9.42
CA SER A 83 12.52 3.67 -9.90
C SER A 83 12.42 3.81 -11.42
N LYS A 84 12.55 5.03 -11.92
CA LYS A 84 12.57 5.33 -13.37
C LYS A 84 11.40 4.68 -14.14
N SER A 85 10.19 4.81 -13.60
CA SER A 85 8.96 4.24 -14.18
C SER A 85 8.93 2.71 -14.25
N ARG A 86 9.79 2.02 -13.52
CA ARG A 86 9.85 0.56 -13.44
C ARG A 86 9.62 0.07 -12.02
N ARG A 87 8.90 -1.04 -11.91
CA ARG A 87 8.75 -1.77 -10.65
C ARG A 87 9.80 -2.87 -10.55
N LYS A 88 10.34 -3.04 -9.35
CA LYS A 88 11.12 -4.22 -8.96
C LYS A 88 10.33 -4.97 -7.90
N LEU A 89 10.04 -6.24 -8.14
CA LEU A 89 9.29 -7.11 -7.24
C LEU A 89 10.20 -8.22 -6.75
N VAL A 90 10.23 -8.43 -5.44
CA VAL A 90 11.08 -9.46 -4.82
C VAL A 90 10.26 -10.22 -3.79
N VAL A 91 10.39 -11.55 -3.79
CA VAL A 91 9.80 -12.46 -2.81
C VAL A 91 10.93 -13.31 -2.22
N ASP A 92 11.15 -13.21 -0.91
CA ASP A 92 12.23 -13.94 -0.19
C ASP A 92 13.59 -13.82 -0.89
N GLY A 93 13.96 -12.59 -1.29
CA GLY A 93 15.24 -12.30 -1.96
C GLY A 93 15.29 -12.65 -3.46
N THR A 94 14.27 -13.29 -4.02
CA THR A 94 14.20 -13.66 -5.44
C THR A 94 13.39 -12.65 -6.23
N THR A 95 13.96 -12.10 -7.30
CA THR A 95 13.26 -11.17 -8.19
C THR A 95 12.18 -11.88 -8.99
N VAL A 96 10.99 -11.31 -8.99
CA VAL A 96 9.81 -11.79 -9.71
C VAL A 96 9.48 -10.81 -10.84
N ARG A 97 9.28 -11.32 -12.05
CA ARG A 97 9.09 -10.47 -13.23
C ARG A 97 7.65 -10.00 -13.42
N LYS A 98 6.68 -10.87 -13.09
CA LYS A 98 5.25 -10.60 -13.30
C LYS A 98 4.57 -10.20 -12.00
N GLY A 99 3.73 -9.17 -12.05
CA GLY A 99 2.94 -8.75 -10.91
C GLY A 99 2.02 -9.87 -10.38
N GLY A 100 1.43 -10.67 -11.26
CA GLY A 100 0.61 -11.82 -10.87
C GLY A 100 1.35 -12.87 -10.04
N ASP A 101 2.62 -13.12 -10.35
CA ASP A 101 3.43 -14.07 -9.58
C ASP A 101 3.74 -13.51 -8.17
N TYR A 102 4.04 -12.23 -8.07
CA TYR A 102 4.20 -11.55 -6.78
C TYR A 102 2.90 -11.61 -5.95
N LEU A 103 1.76 -11.31 -6.57
CA LEU A 103 0.46 -11.25 -5.90
C LEU A 103 -0.02 -12.60 -5.34
N ARG A 104 0.52 -13.72 -5.81
CA ARG A 104 0.26 -15.04 -5.21
C ARG A 104 0.82 -15.17 -3.81
N HIS A 105 1.86 -14.40 -3.50
CA HIS A 105 2.51 -14.38 -2.18
C HIS A 105 1.95 -13.28 -1.26
N SER A 106 1.21 -12.32 -1.81
CA SER A 106 0.66 -11.20 -1.06
C SER A 106 -0.74 -11.50 -0.50
N GLY A 107 -1.28 -10.55 0.26
CA GLY A 107 -2.58 -10.62 0.89
C GLY A 107 -3.64 -9.77 0.19
N ARG A 108 -4.89 -10.00 0.54
CA ARG A 108 -6.00 -9.13 0.14
C ARG A 108 -6.07 -7.92 1.06
N VAL A 109 -6.31 -6.75 0.49
CA VAL A 109 -6.48 -5.49 1.23
C VAL A 109 -7.80 -4.85 0.81
N VAL A 110 -8.57 -4.42 1.78
CA VAL A 110 -9.73 -3.55 1.59
C VAL A 110 -9.34 -2.17 2.08
N TRP A 111 -9.46 -1.18 1.22
CA TRP A 111 -9.28 0.23 1.56
C TRP A 111 -10.63 0.87 1.80
N MET A 112 -10.75 1.57 2.91
CA MET A 112 -11.92 2.40 3.22
C MET A 112 -11.44 3.80 3.57
N ALA A 113 -11.98 4.81 2.88
CA ALA A 113 -11.73 6.21 3.14
C ALA A 113 -12.96 6.87 3.79
N ASN A 114 -12.82 8.11 4.22
CA ASN A 114 -13.94 8.85 4.84
C ASN A 114 -15.16 8.97 3.91
N ASP A 115 -14.93 9.11 2.61
CA ASP A 115 -16.01 9.19 1.62
C ASP A 115 -16.86 7.90 1.55
N ASP A 116 -16.25 6.76 1.89
CA ASP A 116 -16.96 5.47 1.96
C ASP A 116 -17.88 5.38 3.18
N LEU A 117 -17.63 6.17 4.23
CA LEU A 117 -18.47 6.22 5.42
C LEU A 117 -19.80 6.95 5.18
N ASP A 118 -19.84 7.87 4.23
CA ASP A 118 -21.06 8.58 3.86
C ASP A 118 -22.09 7.64 3.24
N LEU A 119 -21.66 6.55 2.62
CA LEU A 119 -22.52 5.47 2.15
C LEU A 119 -23.26 4.75 3.28
N ILE A 120 -22.62 4.63 4.45
CA ILE A 120 -23.20 3.93 5.62
C ILE A 120 -24.10 4.86 6.41
N ARG A 121 -23.87 6.18 6.36
CA ARG A 121 -24.62 7.19 7.11
C ARG A 121 -25.94 7.60 6.45
N GLY A 122 -26.28 7.04 5.28
CA GLY A 122 -27.61 7.19 4.70
C GLY A 122 -27.91 8.57 4.13
N GLY A 123 -26.97 9.18 3.44
CA GLY A 123 -27.24 10.28 2.51
C GLY A 123 -28.01 9.72 1.32
N GLY A 124 -29.33 9.85 1.32
CA GLY A 124 -30.15 9.48 0.16
C GLY A 124 -29.76 10.32 -1.03
N GLU A 125 -29.59 9.65 -2.15
CA GLU A 125 -29.43 10.05 -3.54
C GLU A 125 -28.04 9.71 -4.10
N GLY A 126 -28.03 8.61 -4.85
CA GLY A 126 -26.91 8.19 -5.69
C GLY A 126 -25.90 7.30 -4.98
N LEU A 127 -26.16 5.99 -4.98
CA LEU A 127 -25.15 4.97 -4.65
C LEU A 127 -23.87 5.22 -5.48
N PRO A 128 -22.77 5.69 -4.87
CA PRO A 128 -21.49 5.67 -5.57
C PRO A 128 -21.18 4.21 -5.85
N ARG A 129 -20.86 3.93 -7.09
CA ARG A 129 -20.38 2.58 -7.47
C ARG A 129 -19.17 2.27 -6.62
N ILE A 130 -19.29 1.25 -5.78
CA ILE A 130 -18.14 0.59 -5.18
C ILE A 130 -17.24 0.24 -6.36
N ARG A 131 -16.12 0.94 -6.51
CA ARG A 131 -15.11 0.55 -7.49
C ARG A 131 -14.50 -0.75 -6.97
N SER A 132 -15.06 -1.85 -7.44
CA SER A 132 -14.40 -3.14 -7.30
C SER A 132 -13.11 -3.05 -8.11
N PHE A 133 -12.01 -2.91 -7.44
CA PHE A 133 -10.68 -3.09 -8.02
C PHE A 133 -10.38 -4.59 -8.17
N SER A 134 -11.31 -5.34 -8.74
CA SER A 134 -11.03 -6.65 -9.27
C SER A 134 -11.02 -6.53 -10.78
N GLU A 135 -9.97 -7.02 -11.37
CA GLU A 135 -9.79 -7.25 -12.79
C GLU A 135 -9.29 -6.05 -13.63
N ARG A 136 -7.97 -5.93 -13.66
CA ARG A 136 -7.29 -5.76 -14.97
C ARG A 136 -6.07 -6.67 -15.00
N ASN A 137 -6.19 -7.65 -15.85
CA ASN A 137 -5.10 -8.49 -16.33
C ASN A 137 -3.91 -7.67 -16.82
#